data_51b90d300e95efb5c9fecad8ba3a76b8
#
_entry.id   51b90d300e95efb5c9fecad8ba3a76b8
#
_cell.length_a   1.000
_cell.length_b   1.000
_cell.length_c   1.000
_cell.angle_alpha   90.00
_cell.angle_beta   90.00
_cell.angle_gamma   90.00
#
_symmetry.space_group_name_H-M   'P 1'
#
loop_
_entity.id
_entity.type
_entity.pdbx_description
1 polymer ?
#
loop_
_entity_poly.entity_id
_entity_poly.type
_entity_poly.pdbx_seq_one_letter_code
_entity_poly.pdbx_strand_id
1 'polypeptide(L)'
;MISYILPLILGTQHLPKLTVKGASLVDPKGKAVTLRGANLGNWHVIEFWMLGLSGEPGVPGDQYRLEELLTKRFGEQEKDRLMEVYRANWIQERDFAELKKFNFNFVRLPMNYRLMEDDRHPFKLKPNAFKWIDRAIDLAERHGMYILLDMHGAQGGQSPYDHTGRSDQNRLKDSIEDQKRLSWLWGNLAKRYKNRTAVMGYDTFNEPYGMPKPTQVSVFKQVYAEIRKNDSEKLVLAHGNFDDFDHYGDPKANGWHNVGFQMHYYPGLFGGGSPTVKRHLSHLASLPKIAARVKKLNVPFLIGEMNVVFDLAGGADMMRKTFDTHESFGWMTTMWSYKVISIEGGLGQGSWGAVTNANPMLKINFETASNHSIENYFKGFGSQKLLVNKPLQLALGNPKYKVKKFVVPPVRTIAPQDSISGWTVTDIGGSLRGGMEGKSASQFDLFGGGSDIWSRRDDFRFLHRNLSGDGTIVVTVQSVEAIDSYTKSGIMIRDGLAPEAKFLLVSIFPSGEINVARREQAGEDVKGGETKQTKLPGITLRVTRKRGTLTVDYKTGNDEFARLATMADFLPNDVNAGVVALSHNGAELAKVTYKYLLLTPES
;
A
#
# COMPACT_ATOMS: atom_id res chain seq x y z
N MET A 1 -56.92 -9.83 15.73
CA MET A 1 -56.23 -10.48 14.59
C MET A 1 -54.74 -10.19 14.73
N ILE A 2 -53.99 -11.16 15.21
CA ILE A 2 -52.53 -11.05 15.36
C ILE A 2 -51.94 -11.58 14.04
N SER A 3 -51.40 -10.69 13.25
CA SER A 3 -50.74 -11.01 11.99
C SER A 3 -49.33 -11.55 12.30
N TYR A 4 -49.16 -12.84 12.15
CA TYR A 4 -47.84 -13.48 12.18
C TYR A 4 -47.11 -13.11 10.89
N ILE A 5 -46.09 -12.24 10.99
CA ILE A 5 -45.13 -12.05 9.91
C ILE A 5 -44.20 -13.29 9.96
N LEU A 6 -44.39 -14.22 9.05
CA LEU A 6 -43.41 -15.28 8.79
C LEU A 6 -42.11 -14.62 8.35
N PRO A 7 -40.97 -15.03 8.93
CA PRO A 7 -39.68 -14.61 8.37
C PRO A 7 -39.54 -15.25 6.99
N LEU A 8 -39.29 -14.42 5.97
CA LEU A 8 -38.88 -14.90 4.65
C LEU A 8 -37.62 -15.77 4.86
N ILE A 9 -37.78 -17.07 4.72
CA ILE A 9 -36.67 -18.00 4.55
C ILE A 9 -36.10 -17.65 3.17
N LEU A 10 -35.04 -16.84 3.14
CA LEU A 10 -34.20 -16.64 1.97
C LEU A 10 -33.61 -18.03 1.67
N GLY A 11 -34.21 -18.73 0.71
CA GLY A 11 -33.68 -19.97 0.20
C GLY A 11 -32.24 -19.72 -0.25
N THR A 12 -31.32 -20.58 0.16
CA THR A 12 -29.93 -20.56 -0.28
C THR A 12 -29.90 -20.57 -1.81
N GLN A 13 -29.70 -19.39 -2.44
CA GLN A 13 -29.47 -19.34 -3.87
C GLN A 13 -28.11 -19.99 -4.11
N HIS A 14 -28.15 -21.24 -4.59
CA HIS A 14 -26.94 -21.93 -5.02
C HIS A 14 -26.29 -21.09 -6.14
N LEU A 15 -25.18 -20.44 -5.82
CA LEU A 15 -24.36 -19.72 -6.82
C LEU A 15 -23.89 -20.74 -7.87
N PRO A 16 -24.01 -20.44 -9.17
CA PRO A 16 -23.47 -21.30 -10.20
C PRO A 16 -21.96 -21.43 -10.05
N LYS A 17 -21.43 -22.63 -10.27
CA LYS A 17 -20.00 -22.87 -10.27
C LYS A 17 -19.37 -22.08 -11.40
N LEU A 18 -18.33 -21.30 -11.09
CA LEU A 18 -17.53 -20.61 -12.09
C LEU A 18 -16.40 -21.50 -12.59
N THR A 19 -16.10 -21.42 -13.88
CA THR A 19 -14.98 -22.10 -14.53
C THR A 19 -14.13 -21.11 -15.32
N VAL A 20 -12.84 -21.38 -15.44
CA VAL A 20 -11.93 -20.56 -16.24
C VAL A 20 -12.07 -20.91 -17.72
N LYS A 21 -12.31 -19.91 -18.57
CA LYS A 21 -12.29 -20.02 -20.03
C LYS A 21 -11.49 -18.88 -20.64
N GLY A 22 -10.22 -19.15 -20.94
CA GLY A 22 -9.29 -18.12 -21.38
C GLY A 22 -9.12 -17.04 -20.31
N ALA A 23 -9.29 -15.78 -20.68
CA ALA A 23 -9.18 -14.64 -19.77
C ALA A 23 -10.42 -14.41 -18.87
N SER A 24 -11.45 -15.25 -18.95
CA SER A 24 -12.72 -15.03 -18.26
C SER A 24 -13.06 -16.15 -17.29
N LEU A 25 -13.82 -15.80 -16.26
CA LEU A 25 -14.63 -16.75 -15.51
C LEU A 25 -16.02 -16.82 -16.14
N VAL A 26 -16.50 -18.02 -16.38
CA VAL A 26 -17.81 -18.24 -17.00
C VAL A 26 -18.72 -19.06 -16.11
N ASP A 27 -20.02 -18.82 -16.23
CA ASP A 27 -21.06 -19.63 -15.60
C ASP A 27 -21.28 -20.98 -16.36
N PRO A 28 -22.09 -21.91 -15.85
CA PRO A 28 -22.35 -23.19 -16.53
C PRO A 28 -22.96 -23.06 -17.93
N LYS A 29 -23.52 -21.91 -18.29
CA LYS A 29 -24.03 -21.60 -19.64
C LYS A 29 -22.95 -21.03 -20.55
N GLY A 30 -21.70 -20.88 -20.07
CA GLY A 30 -20.59 -20.31 -20.80
C GLY A 30 -20.60 -18.78 -20.90
N LYS A 31 -21.47 -18.09 -20.15
CA LYS A 31 -21.54 -16.64 -20.11
C LYS A 31 -20.47 -16.11 -19.15
N ALA A 32 -19.68 -15.12 -19.61
CA ALA A 32 -18.71 -14.44 -18.77
C ALA A 32 -19.38 -13.71 -17.59
N VAL A 33 -18.79 -13.85 -16.41
CA VAL A 33 -19.26 -13.24 -15.17
C VAL A 33 -18.29 -12.13 -14.77
N THR A 34 -18.81 -10.91 -14.70
CA THR A 34 -18.06 -9.76 -14.16
C THR A 34 -18.07 -9.82 -12.65
N LEU A 35 -16.88 -9.81 -12.03
CA LEU A 35 -16.71 -9.84 -10.59
C LEU A 35 -16.18 -8.50 -10.09
N ARG A 36 -16.95 -7.86 -9.21
CA ARG A 36 -16.65 -6.60 -8.57
C ARG A 36 -16.96 -6.65 -7.09
N GLY A 37 -16.07 -6.15 -6.25
CA GLY A 37 -16.27 -6.30 -4.82
C GLY A 37 -15.31 -5.52 -3.94
N ALA A 38 -15.16 -6.01 -2.72
CA ALA A 38 -14.29 -5.43 -1.71
C ALA A 38 -13.54 -6.52 -0.93
N ASN A 39 -12.40 -6.13 -0.35
CA ASN A 39 -11.71 -6.93 0.64
C ASN A 39 -12.44 -6.89 1.97
N LEU A 40 -12.58 -8.03 2.64
CA LEU A 40 -13.01 -8.13 4.04
C LEU A 40 -11.80 -7.95 4.96
N GLY A 41 -11.08 -6.85 4.78
CA GLY A 41 -9.87 -6.54 5.54
C GLY A 41 -10.11 -6.48 7.04
N ASN A 42 -9.06 -6.69 7.80
CA ASN A 42 -9.03 -6.63 9.25
C ASN A 42 -9.90 -7.68 9.98
N TRP A 43 -10.42 -8.68 9.29
CA TRP A 43 -11.24 -9.72 9.93
C TRP A 43 -10.41 -10.91 10.43
N HIS A 44 -9.59 -11.50 9.56
CA HIS A 44 -8.77 -12.67 9.89
C HIS A 44 -7.29 -12.34 10.02
N VAL A 45 -6.90 -11.12 9.66
CA VAL A 45 -5.60 -10.51 9.93
C VAL A 45 -5.84 -9.06 10.36
N ILE A 46 -5.19 -8.62 11.43
CA ILE A 46 -5.41 -7.29 12.02
C ILE A 46 -4.27 -6.36 11.63
N GLU A 47 -4.66 -5.23 11.06
CA GLU A 47 -3.83 -4.05 10.83
C GLU A 47 -4.37 -2.90 11.68
N PHE A 48 -3.60 -2.39 12.62
CA PHE A 48 -4.10 -1.43 13.62
C PHE A 48 -4.49 -0.07 13.03
N TRP A 49 -3.96 0.30 11.88
CA TRP A 49 -4.39 1.51 11.18
C TRP A 49 -5.87 1.45 10.75
N MET A 50 -6.37 0.27 10.40
CA MET A 50 -7.79 0.07 10.06
C MET A 50 -8.73 0.19 11.28
N LEU A 51 -8.17 0.20 12.48
CA LEU A 51 -8.88 0.47 13.75
C LEU A 51 -8.67 1.91 14.23
N GLY A 52 -7.92 2.73 13.47
CA GLY A 52 -7.49 4.07 13.89
C GLY A 52 -6.51 4.07 15.07
N LEU A 53 -5.81 2.97 15.32
CA LEU A 53 -4.99 2.78 16.51
C LEU A 53 -3.48 2.79 16.25
N SER A 54 -3.01 2.99 15.02
CA SER A 54 -1.57 3.03 14.72
C SER A 54 -0.83 4.07 15.56
N GLY A 55 0.23 3.64 16.24
CA GLY A 55 1.07 4.52 17.05
C GLY A 55 0.45 4.98 18.38
N GLU A 56 -0.74 4.50 18.75
CA GLU A 56 -1.36 4.81 20.03
C GLU A 56 -0.65 4.08 21.18
N PRO A 57 -0.50 4.72 22.36
CA PRO A 57 0.15 4.11 23.50
C PRO A 57 -0.49 2.78 23.93
N GLY A 58 0.32 1.75 24.10
CA GLY A 58 -0.13 0.42 24.53
C GLY A 58 -0.86 -0.37 23.44
N VAL A 59 -0.75 0.05 22.17
CA VAL A 59 -1.22 -0.69 21.00
C VAL A 59 -0.04 -1.41 20.36
N PRO A 60 -0.10 -2.75 20.23
CA PRO A 60 0.96 -3.51 19.56
C PRO A 60 1.11 -3.16 18.09
N GLY A 61 2.32 -3.37 17.55
CA GLY A 61 2.60 -3.04 16.14
C GLY A 61 1.96 -3.99 15.11
N ASP A 62 1.49 -5.17 15.55
CA ASP A 62 0.84 -6.17 14.68
C ASP A 62 0.01 -7.17 15.49
N GLN A 63 -0.75 -8.02 14.80
CA GLN A 63 -1.62 -9.02 15.41
C GLN A 63 -0.84 -10.03 16.26
N TYR A 64 0.33 -10.48 15.81
CA TYR A 64 1.13 -11.45 16.55
C TYR A 64 1.51 -10.91 17.94
N ARG A 65 1.99 -9.68 18.00
CA ARG A 65 2.34 -9.02 19.26
C ARG A 65 1.12 -8.78 20.14
N LEU A 66 -0.05 -8.51 19.55
CA LEU A 66 -1.30 -8.44 20.32
C LEU A 66 -1.62 -9.80 20.96
N GLU A 67 -1.57 -10.88 20.18
CA GLU A 67 -1.87 -12.23 20.70
C GLU A 67 -0.85 -12.65 21.78
N GLU A 68 0.45 -12.34 21.61
CA GLU A 68 1.47 -12.57 22.66
C GLU A 68 1.18 -11.76 23.92
N LEU A 69 0.85 -10.47 23.78
CA LEU A 69 0.52 -9.59 24.92
C LEU A 69 -0.70 -10.11 25.69
N LEU A 70 -1.77 -10.49 25.00
CA LEU A 70 -2.97 -11.06 25.62
C LEU A 70 -2.67 -12.40 26.30
N THR A 71 -1.85 -13.26 25.68
CA THR A 71 -1.42 -14.53 26.26
C THR A 71 -0.61 -14.30 27.55
N LYS A 72 0.33 -13.37 27.53
CA LYS A 72 1.16 -13.01 28.70
C LYS A 72 0.31 -12.47 29.85
N ARG A 73 -0.71 -11.67 29.54
CA ARG A 73 -1.54 -11.00 30.54
C ARG A 73 -2.65 -11.88 31.10
N PHE A 74 -3.26 -12.71 30.28
CA PHE A 74 -4.52 -13.38 30.63
C PHE A 74 -4.49 -14.91 30.40
N GLY A 75 -3.42 -15.43 29.81
CA GLY A 75 -3.32 -16.83 29.42
C GLY A 75 -3.88 -17.12 28.02
N GLU A 76 -3.48 -18.27 27.47
CA GLU A 76 -3.80 -18.66 26.07
C GLU A 76 -5.32 -18.81 25.85
N GLN A 77 -6.02 -19.44 26.79
CA GLN A 77 -7.46 -19.66 26.68
C GLN A 77 -8.25 -18.34 26.60
N GLU A 78 -7.88 -17.37 27.42
CA GLU A 78 -8.56 -16.06 27.43
C GLU A 78 -8.17 -15.23 26.21
N LYS A 79 -6.93 -15.27 25.75
CA LYS A 79 -6.52 -14.68 24.47
C LYS A 79 -7.36 -15.24 23.33
N ASP A 80 -7.51 -16.57 23.23
CA ASP A 80 -8.33 -17.19 22.18
C ASP A 80 -9.79 -16.74 22.26
N ARG A 81 -10.36 -16.68 23.47
CA ARG A 81 -11.73 -16.17 23.69
C ARG A 81 -11.90 -14.73 23.24
N LEU A 82 -10.97 -13.84 23.57
CA LEU A 82 -11.00 -12.43 23.16
C LEU A 82 -10.89 -12.29 21.64
N MET A 83 -10.02 -13.05 20.99
CA MET A 83 -9.88 -13.06 19.52
C MET A 83 -11.13 -13.63 18.83
N GLU A 84 -11.84 -14.58 19.45
CA GLU A 84 -13.15 -15.05 18.99
C GLU A 84 -14.20 -13.94 19.07
N VAL A 85 -14.22 -13.18 20.18
CA VAL A 85 -15.12 -12.01 20.35
C VAL A 85 -14.83 -10.97 19.27
N TYR A 86 -13.56 -10.67 19.00
CA TYR A 86 -13.17 -9.76 17.91
C TYR A 86 -13.75 -10.19 16.58
N ARG A 87 -13.47 -11.42 16.14
CA ARG A 87 -13.92 -11.94 14.83
C ARG A 87 -15.43 -12.03 14.71
N ALA A 88 -16.13 -12.34 15.81
CA ALA A 88 -17.59 -12.40 15.84
C ALA A 88 -18.24 -11.02 15.61
N ASN A 89 -17.53 -9.93 15.93
CA ASN A 89 -18.05 -8.58 15.91
C ASN A 89 -17.51 -7.71 14.76
N TRP A 90 -16.37 -8.06 14.15
CA TRP A 90 -15.81 -7.25 13.07
C TRP A 90 -16.65 -7.30 11.80
N ILE A 91 -16.96 -8.49 11.30
CA ILE A 91 -17.88 -8.71 10.15
C ILE A 91 -19.08 -9.53 10.61
N GLN A 92 -20.27 -9.05 10.28
CA GLN A 92 -21.56 -9.64 10.62
C GLN A 92 -22.43 -9.79 9.36
N GLU A 93 -23.60 -10.40 9.49
CA GLU A 93 -24.59 -10.59 8.42
C GLU A 93 -25.00 -9.26 7.76
N ARG A 94 -25.18 -8.21 8.57
CA ARG A 94 -25.53 -6.86 8.07
C ARG A 94 -24.49 -6.29 7.11
N ASP A 95 -23.21 -6.66 7.27
CA ASP A 95 -22.13 -6.18 6.44
C ASP A 95 -22.25 -6.76 5.02
N PHE A 96 -22.63 -8.02 4.87
CA PHE A 96 -22.90 -8.62 3.56
C PHE A 96 -24.16 -8.03 2.89
N ALA A 97 -25.20 -7.74 3.67
CA ALA A 97 -26.38 -7.03 3.17
C ALA A 97 -26.02 -5.62 2.66
N GLU A 98 -25.07 -4.92 3.33
CA GLU A 98 -24.62 -3.61 2.91
C GLU A 98 -23.75 -3.69 1.64
N LEU A 99 -22.83 -4.67 1.52
CA LEU A 99 -22.02 -4.91 0.32
C LEU A 99 -22.88 -5.05 -0.95
N LYS A 100 -24.04 -5.71 -0.88
CA LYS A 100 -24.96 -5.82 -2.01
C LYS A 100 -25.45 -4.47 -2.52
N LYS A 101 -25.59 -3.47 -1.65
CA LYS A 101 -26.06 -2.13 -2.04
C LYS A 101 -25.02 -1.34 -2.83
N PHE A 102 -23.74 -1.76 -2.78
CA PHE A 102 -22.68 -1.26 -3.66
C PHE A 102 -22.63 -1.98 -5.03
N ASN A 103 -23.60 -2.86 -5.31
CA ASN A 103 -23.61 -3.73 -6.48
C ASN A 103 -22.38 -4.65 -6.52
N PHE A 104 -21.88 -5.06 -5.36
CA PHE A 104 -20.84 -6.07 -5.24
C PHE A 104 -21.43 -7.47 -5.29
N ASN A 105 -20.77 -8.36 -6.01
CA ASN A 105 -21.12 -9.77 -6.15
C ASN A 105 -19.95 -10.70 -5.76
N PHE A 106 -18.89 -10.13 -5.21
CA PHE A 106 -17.64 -10.79 -4.93
C PHE A 106 -16.96 -10.17 -3.70
N VAL A 107 -16.31 -10.98 -2.87
CA VAL A 107 -15.45 -10.54 -1.78
C VAL A 107 -14.11 -11.28 -1.81
N ARG A 108 -13.02 -10.59 -1.51
CA ARG A 108 -11.73 -11.21 -1.21
C ARG A 108 -11.59 -11.30 0.31
N LEU A 109 -11.18 -12.46 0.81
CA LEU A 109 -11.05 -12.77 2.23
C LEU A 109 -9.56 -12.86 2.62
N PRO A 110 -8.94 -11.79 3.11
CA PRO A 110 -7.61 -11.85 3.70
C PRO A 110 -7.56 -12.76 4.93
N MET A 111 -6.73 -13.81 4.90
CA MET A 111 -6.60 -14.80 5.96
C MET A 111 -5.16 -14.86 6.48
N ASN A 112 -5.02 -15.12 7.77
CA ASN A 112 -3.73 -15.47 8.36
C ASN A 112 -3.66 -16.98 8.62
N TYR A 113 -2.52 -17.62 8.27
CA TYR A 113 -2.32 -19.05 8.51
C TYR A 113 -2.53 -19.44 9.98
N ARG A 114 -2.26 -18.52 10.92
CA ARG A 114 -2.38 -18.74 12.37
C ARG A 114 -3.83 -19.01 12.84
N LEU A 115 -4.83 -18.75 12.01
CA LEU A 115 -6.19 -19.22 12.25
C LEU A 115 -6.28 -20.75 12.25
N MET A 116 -5.48 -21.40 11.41
CA MET A 116 -5.61 -22.81 11.05
C MET A 116 -4.48 -23.67 11.60
N GLU A 117 -3.28 -23.10 11.75
CA GLU A 117 -2.07 -23.81 12.18
C GLU A 117 -1.37 -23.07 13.32
N ASP A 118 -0.62 -23.78 14.16
CA ASP A 118 0.21 -23.22 15.23
C ASP A 118 1.68 -23.49 14.93
N ASP A 119 2.54 -22.49 15.05
CA ASP A 119 3.99 -22.63 14.84
C ASP A 119 4.65 -23.67 15.77
N ARG A 120 4.05 -23.93 16.93
CA ARG A 120 4.50 -24.97 17.88
C ARG A 120 4.14 -26.40 17.42
N HIS A 121 3.21 -26.51 16.48
CA HIS A 121 2.72 -27.78 15.97
C HIS A 121 2.57 -27.72 14.44
N PRO A 122 3.69 -27.61 13.70
CA PRO A 122 3.67 -27.52 12.25
C PRO A 122 2.99 -28.73 11.60
N PHE A 123 2.34 -28.52 10.47
CA PHE A 123 1.57 -29.54 9.73
C PHE A 123 0.40 -30.16 10.52
N LYS A 124 -0.12 -29.44 11.50
CA LYS A 124 -1.28 -29.88 12.28
C LYS A 124 -2.34 -28.78 12.32
N LEU A 125 -3.54 -29.10 11.86
CA LEU A 125 -4.68 -28.20 11.96
C LEU A 125 -5.09 -28.02 13.43
N LYS A 126 -5.38 -26.77 13.81
CA LYS A 126 -5.99 -26.43 15.09
C LYS A 126 -7.40 -27.02 15.21
N PRO A 127 -7.90 -27.29 16.41
CA PRO A 127 -9.35 -27.46 16.62
C PRO A 127 -10.09 -26.26 16.02
N ASN A 128 -11.16 -26.51 15.29
CA ASN A 128 -11.97 -25.47 14.64
C ASN A 128 -11.21 -24.57 13.64
N ALA A 129 -10.11 -25.06 13.03
CA ALA A 129 -9.25 -24.35 12.09
C ALA A 129 -10.01 -23.58 10.99
N PHE A 130 -11.14 -24.11 10.54
CA PHE A 130 -11.92 -23.54 9.44
C PHE A 130 -13.16 -22.75 9.86
N LYS A 131 -13.45 -22.64 11.17
CA LYS A 131 -14.67 -22.02 11.71
C LYS A 131 -14.96 -20.66 11.10
N TRP A 132 -13.98 -19.79 11.04
CA TRP A 132 -14.17 -18.41 10.56
C TRP A 132 -14.20 -18.31 9.04
N ILE A 133 -13.50 -19.21 8.35
CA ILE A 133 -13.54 -19.31 6.89
C ILE A 133 -14.89 -19.90 6.46
N ASP A 134 -15.37 -20.96 7.12
CA ASP A 134 -16.71 -21.51 6.89
C ASP A 134 -17.78 -20.43 7.08
N ARG A 135 -17.71 -19.66 8.18
CA ARG A 135 -18.63 -18.55 8.44
C ARG A 135 -18.61 -17.50 7.32
N ALA A 136 -17.43 -17.14 6.80
CA ALA A 136 -17.33 -16.18 5.72
C ALA A 136 -17.96 -16.71 4.42
N ILE A 137 -17.72 -17.97 4.09
CA ILE A 137 -18.29 -18.62 2.92
C ILE A 137 -19.81 -18.76 3.06
N ASP A 138 -20.32 -19.15 4.25
CA ASP A 138 -21.76 -19.27 4.50
C ASP A 138 -22.48 -17.91 4.37
N LEU A 139 -21.86 -16.84 4.86
CA LEU A 139 -22.36 -15.48 4.69
C LEU A 139 -22.38 -15.05 3.21
N ALA A 140 -21.31 -15.34 2.49
CA ALA A 140 -21.22 -15.05 1.06
C ALA A 140 -22.30 -15.80 0.27
N GLU A 141 -22.50 -17.10 0.51
CA GLU A 141 -23.53 -17.91 -0.13
C GLU A 141 -24.93 -17.40 0.15
N ARG A 142 -25.26 -17.11 1.41
CA ARG A 142 -26.58 -16.57 1.78
C ARG A 142 -26.90 -15.25 1.07
N HIS A 143 -25.89 -14.43 0.81
CA HIS A 143 -26.06 -13.16 0.12
C HIS A 143 -25.80 -13.20 -1.39
N GLY A 144 -25.61 -14.40 -1.97
CA GLY A 144 -25.38 -14.59 -3.40
C GLY A 144 -24.12 -13.87 -3.87
N MET A 145 -23.01 -14.03 -3.12
CA MET A 145 -21.70 -13.46 -3.43
C MET A 145 -20.65 -14.56 -3.58
N TYR A 146 -19.76 -14.41 -4.55
CA TYR A 146 -18.56 -15.23 -4.63
C TYR A 146 -17.52 -14.78 -3.61
N ILE A 147 -16.60 -15.68 -3.25
CA ILE A 147 -15.51 -15.42 -2.32
C ILE A 147 -14.20 -15.99 -2.84
N LEU A 148 -13.15 -15.17 -2.78
CA LEU A 148 -11.77 -15.57 -3.05
C LEU A 148 -11.03 -15.72 -1.71
N LEU A 149 -10.44 -16.88 -1.48
CA LEU A 149 -9.63 -17.13 -0.30
C LEU A 149 -8.21 -16.61 -0.56
N ASP A 150 -7.74 -15.67 0.25
CA ASP A 150 -6.43 -15.04 0.13
C ASP A 150 -5.57 -15.36 1.35
N MET A 151 -4.37 -15.94 1.12
CA MET A 151 -3.39 -16.12 2.17
C MET A 151 -2.61 -14.81 2.37
N HIS A 152 -3.19 -13.94 3.18
CA HIS A 152 -2.65 -12.61 3.45
C HIS A 152 -1.48 -12.62 4.43
N GLY A 153 -1.44 -13.60 5.33
CA GLY A 153 -0.31 -13.88 6.21
C GLY A 153 0.09 -15.34 6.13
N ALA A 154 1.22 -15.62 5.49
CA ALA A 154 1.75 -16.97 5.30
C ALA A 154 2.78 -17.34 6.39
N GLN A 155 3.05 -18.64 6.53
CA GLN A 155 4.04 -19.17 7.45
C GLN A 155 5.41 -18.52 7.23
N GLY A 156 6.03 -18.07 8.30
CA GLY A 156 7.32 -17.38 8.26
C GLY A 156 7.28 -15.95 7.72
N GLY A 157 6.12 -15.47 7.28
CA GLY A 157 5.93 -14.16 6.65
C GLY A 157 6.47 -14.11 5.22
N GLN A 158 5.64 -13.71 4.27
CA GLN A 158 6.03 -13.44 2.88
C GLN A 158 6.47 -12.00 2.65
N SER A 159 6.32 -11.15 3.65
CA SER A 159 6.63 -9.72 3.66
C SER A 159 7.02 -9.29 5.07
N PRO A 160 7.90 -8.30 5.27
CA PRO A 160 8.31 -7.84 6.60
C PRO A 160 7.31 -6.86 7.24
N TYR A 161 6.16 -6.59 6.63
CA TYR A 161 5.20 -5.59 7.08
C TYR A 161 4.04 -6.21 7.87
N ASP A 162 3.33 -5.37 8.63
CA ASP A 162 2.26 -5.74 9.56
C ASP A 162 1.02 -6.36 8.89
N HIS A 163 0.80 -6.11 7.60
CA HIS A 163 -0.29 -6.72 6.84
C HIS A 163 -0.23 -8.27 6.83
N THR A 164 0.94 -8.87 7.04
CA THR A 164 1.07 -10.33 7.21
C THR A 164 0.60 -10.81 8.57
N GLY A 165 0.22 -9.90 9.47
CA GLY A 165 -0.11 -10.16 10.87
C GLY A 165 1.11 -10.32 11.78
N ARG A 166 2.34 -10.26 11.23
CA ARG A 166 3.59 -10.25 12.00
C ARG A 166 4.67 -9.50 11.23
N SER A 167 5.01 -8.31 11.68
CA SER A 167 6.11 -7.52 11.15
C SER A 167 7.48 -8.09 11.55
N ASP A 168 8.55 -7.59 10.91
CA ASP A 168 9.94 -7.99 11.12
C ASP A 168 10.24 -9.48 10.83
N GLN A 169 9.34 -10.16 10.10
CA GLN A 169 9.52 -11.54 9.71
C GLN A 169 9.31 -11.68 8.19
N ASN A 170 10.29 -12.23 7.50
CA ASN A 170 10.23 -12.50 6.05
C ASN A 170 11.02 -13.79 5.74
N ARG A 171 10.67 -14.89 6.45
CA ARG A 171 11.38 -16.17 6.35
C ARG A 171 10.88 -17.05 5.21
N LEU A 172 9.64 -16.86 4.75
CA LEU A 172 9.07 -17.72 3.70
C LEU A 172 9.99 -17.83 2.48
N LYS A 173 10.70 -16.76 2.14
CA LYS A 173 11.64 -16.73 1.01
C LYS A 173 12.83 -17.67 1.18
N ASP A 174 13.25 -17.97 2.40
CA ASP A 174 14.46 -18.74 2.73
C ASP A 174 14.15 -20.08 3.43
N SER A 175 12.96 -20.23 4.01
CA SER A 175 12.58 -21.40 4.81
C SER A 175 11.81 -22.43 3.99
N ILE A 176 12.48 -23.52 3.65
CA ILE A 176 11.86 -24.67 2.96
C ILE A 176 10.74 -25.29 3.80
N GLU A 177 10.86 -25.27 5.12
CA GLU A 177 9.79 -25.76 6.01
C GLU A 177 8.54 -24.89 5.91
N ASP A 178 8.68 -23.55 6.00
CA ASP A 178 7.55 -22.63 5.89
C ASP A 178 6.87 -22.73 4.52
N GLN A 179 7.64 -22.91 3.43
CA GLN A 179 7.13 -23.16 2.09
C GLN A 179 6.32 -24.46 1.99
N LYS A 180 6.79 -25.54 2.61
CA LYS A 180 6.08 -26.82 2.70
C LYS A 180 4.80 -26.70 3.54
N ARG A 181 4.85 -25.97 4.66
CA ARG A 181 3.68 -25.71 5.53
C ARG A 181 2.61 -24.92 4.78
N LEU A 182 3.01 -23.87 4.03
CA LEU A 182 2.08 -23.09 3.19
C LEU A 182 1.41 -23.98 2.15
N SER A 183 2.19 -24.80 1.44
CA SER A 183 1.66 -25.73 0.43
C SER A 183 0.70 -26.74 1.06
N TRP A 184 1.07 -27.36 2.17
CA TRP A 184 0.25 -28.29 2.92
C TRP A 184 -1.08 -27.66 3.38
N LEU A 185 -1.04 -26.42 3.87
CA LEU A 185 -2.24 -25.71 4.31
C LEU A 185 -3.18 -25.43 3.13
N TRP A 186 -2.64 -25.00 1.98
CA TRP A 186 -3.42 -24.85 0.75
C TRP A 186 -4.03 -26.15 0.25
N GLY A 187 -3.33 -27.28 0.39
CA GLY A 187 -3.89 -28.60 0.09
C GLY A 187 -5.13 -28.92 0.95
N ASN A 188 -5.09 -28.60 2.25
CA ASN A 188 -6.23 -28.78 3.15
C ASN A 188 -7.40 -27.85 2.80
N LEU A 189 -7.13 -26.58 2.48
CA LEU A 189 -8.14 -25.62 2.03
C LEU A 189 -8.80 -26.07 0.74
N ALA A 190 -8.01 -26.46 -0.27
CA ALA A 190 -8.51 -26.95 -1.54
C ALA A 190 -9.37 -28.21 -1.37
N LYS A 191 -8.90 -29.19 -0.61
CA LYS A 191 -9.66 -30.41 -0.29
C LYS A 191 -11.01 -30.10 0.36
N ARG A 192 -11.05 -29.15 1.31
CA ARG A 192 -12.27 -28.77 2.02
C ARG A 192 -13.27 -28.04 1.12
N TYR A 193 -12.79 -27.09 0.31
CA TYR A 193 -13.66 -26.11 -0.35
C TYR A 193 -13.89 -26.35 -1.86
N LYS A 194 -13.32 -27.41 -2.47
CA LYS A 194 -13.50 -27.71 -3.89
C LYS A 194 -14.95 -27.77 -4.33
N ASN A 195 -15.85 -28.23 -3.47
CA ASN A 195 -17.28 -28.38 -3.78
C ASN A 195 -18.13 -27.16 -3.39
N ARG A 196 -17.56 -26.14 -2.71
CA ARG A 196 -18.28 -24.91 -2.38
C ARG A 196 -18.26 -23.99 -3.60
N THR A 197 -19.42 -23.81 -4.24
CA THR A 197 -19.53 -23.04 -5.49
C THR A 197 -19.31 -21.54 -5.30
N ALA A 198 -19.56 -21.00 -4.11
CA ALA A 198 -19.23 -19.63 -3.78
C ALA A 198 -17.73 -19.36 -3.76
N VAL A 199 -16.90 -20.35 -3.37
CA VAL A 199 -15.44 -20.22 -3.42
C VAL A 199 -15.01 -20.28 -4.89
N MET A 200 -14.67 -19.12 -5.44
CA MET A 200 -14.32 -18.98 -6.86
C MET A 200 -12.87 -19.35 -7.16
N GLY A 201 -11.99 -19.27 -6.17
CA GLY A 201 -10.55 -19.52 -6.36
C GLY A 201 -9.73 -19.32 -5.10
N TYR A 202 -8.42 -19.45 -5.28
CA TYR A 202 -7.38 -19.41 -4.26
C TYR A 202 -6.31 -18.39 -4.65
N ASP A 203 -6.06 -17.43 -3.77
CA ASP A 203 -5.03 -16.41 -3.89
C ASP A 203 -3.86 -16.80 -2.99
N THR A 204 -2.78 -17.27 -3.62
CA THR A 204 -1.80 -18.16 -2.98
C THR A 204 -0.99 -17.52 -1.85
N PHE A 205 -0.58 -16.27 -2.01
CA PHE A 205 0.07 -15.44 -0.98
C PHE A 205 0.04 -13.98 -1.40
N ASN A 206 -0.24 -13.11 -0.45
CA ASN A 206 -0.37 -11.68 -0.66
C ASN A 206 0.99 -10.98 -0.65
N GLU A 207 1.21 -10.03 -1.57
CA GLU A 207 2.30 -9.03 -1.58
C GLU A 207 3.66 -9.53 -1.06
N PRO A 208 4.39 -10.36 -1.80
CA PRO A 208 5.64 -10.98 -1.35
C PRO A 208 6.83 -10.00 -1.38
N TYR A 209 6.78 -8.92 -0.61
CA TYR A 209 7.83 -7.91 -0.54
C TYR A 209 9.15 -8.48 -0.04
N GLY A 210 10.23 -8.20 -0.78
CA GLY A 210 11.57 -8.68 -0.47
C GLY A 210 11.80 -10.16 -0.75
N MET A 211 10.83 -10.86 -1.36
CA MET A 211 11.02 -12.20 -1.87
C MET A 211 11.56 -12.14 -3.31
N PRO A 212 12.71 -12.76 -3.62
CA PRO A 212 13.25 -12.81 -4.98
C PRO A 212 12.27 -13.44 -5.98
N LYS A 213 12.17 -12.89 -7.19
CA LYS A 213 11.26 -13.38 -8.24
C LYS A 213 11.38 -14.89 -8.52
N PRO A 214 12.58 -15.50 -8.63
CA PRO A 214 12.70 -16.95 -8.77
C PRO A 214 12.10 -17.73 -7.59
N THR A 215 12.22 -17.20 -6.37
CA THR A 215 11.62 -17.80 -5.16
C THR A 215 10.10 -17.69 -5.20
N GLN A 216 9.53 -16.55 -5.62
CA GLN A 216 8.08 -16.40 -5.80
C GLN A 216 7.53 -17.47 -6.75
N VAL A 217 8.18 -17.69 -7.88
CA VAL A 217 7.80 -18.74 -8.85
C VAL A 217 7.91 -20.13 -8.24
N SER A 218 8.99 -20.40 -7.50
CA SER A 218 9.20 -21.72 -6.87
C SER A 218 8.13 -22.02 -5.81
N VAL A 219 7.84 -21.06 -4.93
CA VAL A 219 6.80 -21.19 -3.90
C VAL A 219 5.42 -21.35 -4.55
N PHE A 220 5.11 -20.53 -5.55
CA PHE A 220 3.86 -20.66 -6.30
C PHE A 220 3.70 -22.05 -6.91
N LYS A 221 4.74 -22.60 -7.55
CA LYS A 221 4.73 -23.96 -8.14
C LYS A 221 4.39 -25.03 -7.10
N GLN A 222 4.97 -24.95 -5.91
CA GLN A 222 4.72 -25.90 -4.82
C GLN A 222 3.27 -25.81 -4.35
N VAL A 223 2.78 -24.59 -4.09
CA VAL A 223 1.40 -24.33 -3.65
C VAL A 223 0.40 -24.77 -4.73
N TYR A 224 0.63 -24.39 -5.99
CA TYR A 224 -0.21 -24.78 -7.13
C TYR A 224 -0.31 -26.30 -7.26
N ALA A 225 0.82 -27.02 -7.22
CA ALA A 225 0.82 -28.46 -7.33
C ALA A 225 0.00 -29.12 -6.19
N GLU A 226 0.10 -28.62 -4.97
CA GLU A 226 -0.63 -29.16 -3.85
C GLU A 226 -2.12 -28.85 -3.92
N ILE A 227 -2.51 -27.66 -4.37
CA ILE A 227 -3.91 -27.31 -4.66
C ILE A 227 -4.46 -28.27 -5.73
N ARG A 228 -3.75 -28.48 -6.83
CA ARG A 228 -4.23 -29.31 -7.97
C ARG A 228 -4.39 -30.79 -7.64
N LYS A 229 -3.66 -31.33 -6.66
CA LYS A 229 -3.91 -32.68 -6.13
C LYS A 229 -5.31 -32.81 -5.52
N ASN A 230 -5.88 -31.73 -5.02
CA ASN A 230 -7.13 -31.72 -4.26
C ASN A 230 -8.30 -31.07 -5.01
N ASP A 231 -8.02 -30.05 -5.82
CA ASP A 231 -8.98 -29.29 -6.61
C ASP A 231 -8.39 -28.99 -7.99
N SER A 232 -8.90 -29.62 -9.03
CA SER A 232 -8.42 -29.49 -10.41
C SER A 232 -9.02 -28.29 -11.15
N GLU A 233 -10.03 -27.60 -10.61
CA GLU A 233 -10.89 -26.73 -11.43
C GLU A 233 -10.86 -25.25 -11.04
N LYS A 234 -10.81 -24.93 -9.73
CA LYS A 234 -10.89 -23.54 -9.28
C LYS A 234 -9.70 -22.71 -9.77
N LEU A 235 -9.95 -21.42 -9.93
CA LEU A 235 -8.91 -20.44 -10.25
C LEU A 235 -7.83 -20.42 -9.16
N VAL A 236 -6.57 -20.41 -9.56
CA VAL A 236 -5.42 -20.15 -8.67
C VAL A 236 -4.73 -18.89 -9.14
N LEU A 237 -4.56 -17.92 -8.26
CA LEU A 237 -3.95 -16.64 -8.56
C LEU A 237 -2.50 -16.61 -8.08
N ALA A 238 -1.62 -16.10 -8.94
CA ALA A 238 -0.25 -15.74 -8.61
C ALA A 238 -0.16 -14.23 -8.43
N HIS A 239 0.49 -13.80 -7.36
CA HIS A 239 0.72 -12.41 -7.03
C HIS A 239 2.20 -12.07 -7.10
N GLY A 240 2.53 -11.02 -7.84
CA GLY A 240 3.83 -10.34 -7.78
C GLY A 240 3.71 -9.07 -6.92
N ASN A 241 4.74 -8.25 -6.93
CA ASN A 241 4.66 -6.93 -6.31
C ASN A 241 4.05 -5.94 -7.31
N PHE A 242 3.04 -5.17 -6.89
CA PHE A 242 2.36 -4.19 -7.73
C PHE A 242 1.93 -4.75 -9.09
N ASP A 243 2.45 -4.22 -10.20
CA ASP A 243 2.14 -4.62 -11.58
C ASP A 243 3.10 -5.67 -12.17
N ASP A 244 3.98 -6.24 -11.35
CA ASP A 244 5.03 -7.14 -11.78
C ASP A 244 4.63 -8.61 -11.62
N PHE A 245 4.11 -9.19 -12.69
CA PHE A 245 3.73 -10.61 -12.77
C PHE A 245 4.47 -11.37 -13.91
N ASP A 246 5.26 -10.69 -14.72
CA ASP A 246 5.91 -11.29 -15.92
C ASP A 246 6.89 -12.41 -15.57
N HIS A 247 7.47 -12.38 -14.38
CA HIS A 247 8.41 -13.39 -13.92
C HIS A 247 7.79 -14.79 -13.73
N TYR A 248 6.47 -14.89 -13.63
CA TYR A 248 5.78 -16.18 -13.63
C TYR A 248 5.73 -16.84 -15.02
N GLY A 249 5.95 -16.06 -16.08
CA GLY A 249 5.92 -16.54 -17.46
C GLY A 249 4.51 -16.90 -17.96
N ASP A 250 4.47 -17.62 -19.08
CA ASP A 250 3.22 -18.10 -19.66
C ASP A 250 2.72 -19.36 -18.90
N PRO A 251 1.55 -19.32 -18.24
CA PRO A 251 0.99 -20.46 -17.54
C PRO A 251 0.85 -21.71 -18.42
N LYS A 252 0.50 -21.55 -19.70
CA LYS A 252 0.39 -22.67 -20.64
C LYS A 252 1.74 -23.32 -20.90
N ALA A 253 2.80 -22.53 -21.08
CA ALA A 253 4.16 -23.03 -21.24
C ALA A 253 4.67 -23.74 -19.97
N ASN A 254 4.21 -23.32 -18.80
CA ASN A 254 4.53 -23.95 -17.51
C ASN A 254 3.67 -25.19 -17.20
N GLY A 255 2.72 -25.57 -18.08
CA GLY A 255 1.77 -26.65 -17.83
C GLY A 255 0.72 -26.34 -16.76
N TRP A 256 0.52 -25.05 -16.43
CA TRP A 256 -0.47 -24.63 -15.47
C TRP A 256 -1.81 -24.36 -16.14
N HIS A 257 -2.88 -24.86 -15.56
CA HIS A 257 -4.24 -24.61 -16.01
C HIS A 257 -5.05 -23.92 -14.92
N ASN A 258 -6.04 -23.12 -15.31
CA ASN A 258 -6.88 -22.33 -14.43
C ASN A 258 -6.04 -21.43 -13.49
N VAL A 259 -4.99 -20.83 -14.03
CA VAL A 259 -4.14 -19.84 -13.35
C VAL A 259 -4.45 -18.47 -13.90
N GLY A 260 -4.51 -17.50 -13.02
CA GLY A 260 -4.58 -16.08 -13.32
C GLY A 260 -3.50 -15.31 -12.58
N PHE A 261 -3.40 -14.04 -12.89
CA PHE A 261 -2.49 -13.11 -12.21
C PHE A 261 -3.27 -11.99 -11.55
N GLN A 262 -2.62 -11.33 -10.60
CA GLN A 262 -3.17 -10.13 -10.00
C GLN A 262 -2.12 -9.07 -9.80
N MET A 263 -2.60 -7.85 -9.57
CA MET A 263 -1.80 -6.74 -9.11
C MET A 263 -2.58 -5.90 -8.08
N HIS A 264 -1.84 -5.13 -7.28
CA HIS A 264 -2.35 -4.12 -6.38
C HIS A 264 -1.83 -2.76 -6.80
N TYR A 265 -2.62 -1.70 -6.62
CA TYR A 265 -2.11 -0.36 -6.81
C TYR A 265 -2.89 0.70 -6.05
N TYR A 266 -2.17 1.72 -5.61
CA TYR A 266 -2.69 2.84 -4.85
C TYR A 266 -2.06 4.14 -5.38
N PRO A 267 -2.58 4.72 -6.47
CA PRO A 267 -1.96 5.89 -7.10
C PRO A 267 -1.83 7.07 -6.15
N GLY A 268 -0.60 7.46 -5.85
CA GLY A 268 -0.33 8.56 -4.93
C GLY A 268 -0.22 8.17 -3.45
N LEU A 269 -0.03 6.88 -3.14
CA LEU A 269 0.21 6.36 -1.79
C LEU A 269 1.45 5.47 -1.77
N PHE A 270 1.91 5.12 -0.58
CA PHE A 270 3.06 4.20 -0.37
C PHE A 270 4.31 4.61 -1.15
N GLY A 271 4.75 5.88 -1.00
CA GLY A 271 5.91 6.44 -1.69
C GLY A 271 5.61 7.00 -3.09
N GLY A 272 4.37 6.89 -3.57
CA GLY A 272 3.95 7.44 -4.85
C GLY A 272 3.47 8.90 -4.84
N GLY A 273 3.64 9.66 -3.75
CA GLY A 273 3.10 11.02 -3.54
C GLY A 273 1.60 11.04 -3.19
N SER A 274 0.99 12.22 -3.17
CA SER A 274 -0.43 12.37 -2.79
C SER A 274 -1.41 11.84 -3.85
N PRO A 275 -2.54 11.24 -3.45
CA PRO A 275 -3.59 10.84 -4.38
C PRO A 275 -4.27 12.08 -4.98
N THR A 276 -4.19 12.24 -6.30
CA THR A 276 -4.84 13.32 -7.06
C THR A 276 -5.67 12.77 -8.20
N VAL A 277 -6.66 13.53 -8.65
CA VAL A 277 -7.47 13.21 -9.86
C VAL A 277 -6.57 12.95 -11.05
N LYS A 278 -5.58 13.81 -11.27
CA LYS A 278 -4.64 13.68 -12.39
C LYS A 278 -3.84 12.40 -12.33
N ARG A 279 -3.31 12.04 -11.16
CA ARG A 279 -2.52 10.81 -10.96
C ARG A 279 -3.37 9.56 -11.20
N HIS A 280 -4.59 9.51 -10.69
CA HIS A 280 -5.51 8.41 -10.97
C HIS A 280 -5.86 8.30 -12.44
N LEU A 281 -6.15 9.43 -13.13
CA LEU A 281 -6.40 9.42 -14.56
C LEU A 281 -5.19 8.97 -15.37
N SER A 282 -3.98 9.41 -15.01
CA SER A 282 -2.72 8.96 -15.64
C SER A 282 -2.50 7.48 -15.45
N HIS A 283 -2.75 6.96 -14.24
CA HIS A 283 -2.68 5.52 -13.96
C HIS A 283 -3.66 4.75 -14.85
N LEU A 284 -4.94 5.15 -14.88
CA LEU A 284 -5.94 4.50 -15.73
C LEU A 284 -5.57 4.53 -17.22
N ALA A 285 -4.95 5.63 -17.67
CA ALA A 285 -4.46 5.75 -19.05
C ALA A 285 -3.27 4.83 -19.36
N SER A 286 -2.53 4.36 -18.37
CA SER A 286 -1.41 3.42 -18.54
C SER A 286 -1.87 1.96 -18.63
N LEU A 287 -3.04 1.61 -18.10
CA LEU A 287 -3.55 0.24 -18.00
C LEU A 287 -3.70 -0.49 -19.35
N PRO A 288 -3.96 0.15 -20.50
CA PRO A 288 -3.98 -0.55 -21.78
C PRO A 288 -2.70 -1.33 -22.10
N LYS A 289 -1.54 -0.88 -21.61
CA LYS A 289 -0.26 -1.60 -21.78
C LYS A 289 -0.28 -2.92 -21.01
N ILE A 290 -0.78 -2.90 -19.76
CA ILE A 290 -0.93 -4.09 -18.91
C ILE A 290 -2.01 -5.00 -19.53
N ALA A 291 -3.14 -4.43 -19.97
CA ALA A 291 -4.21 -5.19 -20.60
C ALA A 291 -3.73 -5.94 -21.86
N ALA A 292 -2.87 -5.34 -22.66
CA ALA A 292 -2.27 -6.00 -23.83
C ALA A 292 -1.39 -7.20 -23.41
N ARG A 293 -0.61 -7.11 -22.33
CA ARG A 293 0.19 -8.21 -21.77
C ARG A 293 -0.71 -9.34 -21.27
N VAL A 294 -1.70 -9.02 -20.43
CA VAL A 294 -2.67 -9.99 -19.90
C VAL A 294 -3.44 -10.69 -21.04
N LYS A 295 -3.89 -9.92 -22.04
CA LYS A 295 -4.59 -10.47 -23.22
C LYS A 295 -3.73 -11.47 -23.98
N LYS A 296 -2.43 -11.19 -24.14
CA LYS A 296 -1.48 -12.12 -24.80
C LYS A 296 -1.38 -13.43 -24.04
N LEU A 297 -1.38 -13.42 -22.71
CA LEU A 297 -1.34 -14.61 -21.87
C LEU A 297 -2.68 -15.34 -21.85
N ASN A 298 -3.79 -14.68 -22.19
CA ASN A 298 -5.14 -15.23 -22.21
C ASN A 298 -5.53 -15.90 -20.90
N VAL A 299 -5.33 -15.22 -19.77
CA VAL A 299 -5.59 -15.67 -18.41
C VAL A 299 -6.50 -14.69 -17.66
N PRO A 300 -7.28 -15.16 -16.65
CA PRO A 300 -8.01 -14.26 -15.76
C PRO A 300 -7.06 -13.28 -15.04
N PHE A 301 -7.53 -12.06 -14.80
CA PHE A 301 -6.76 -11.03 -14.12
C PHE A 301 -7.58 -10.35 -13.03
N LEU A 302 -6.95 -10.12 -11.89
CA LEU A 302 -7.55 -9.48 -10.73
C LEU A 302 -6.79 -8.21 -10.37
N ILE A 303 -7.53 -7.13 -10.14
CA ILE A 303 -7.04 -6.04 -9.29
C ILE A 303 -7.47 -6.40 -7.86
N GLY A 304 -6.56 -7.02 -7.09
CA GLY A 304 -6.85 -7.57 -5.77
C GLY A 304 -7.03 -6.49 -4.71
N GLU A 305 -6.29 -5.38 -4.87
CA GLU A 305 -6.42 -4.23 -3.98
C GLU A 305 -6.25 -2.93 -4.75
N MET A 306 -7.10 -1.97 -4.46
CA MET A 306 -6.99 -0.58 -4.90
C MET A 306 -7.90 0.30 -4.07
N ASN A 307 -7.60 1.59 -3.99
CA ASN A 307 -8.52 2.59 -3.47
C ASN A 307 -8.25 3.96 -4.08
N VAL A 308 -9.29 4.79 -4.15
CA VAL A 308 -9.26 6.16 -4.70
C VAL A 308 -10.12 7.14 -3.89
N VAL A 309 -10.61 6.75 -2.71
CA VAL A 309 -11.56 7.55 -1.90
C VAL A 309 -10.91 8.33 -0.75
N PHE A 310 -9.60 8.47 -0.77
CA PHE A 310 -8.89 9.28 0.22
C PHE A 310 -9.12 10.75 -0.07
N ASP A 311 -9.75 11.50 0.77
CA ASP A 311 -9.99 12.95 0.76
C ASP A 311 -9.97 13.63 -0.63
N LEU A 312 -10.18 12.83 -1.68
CA LEU A 312 -10.13 13.24 -3.07
C LEU A 312 -11.49 13.81 -3.48
N ALA A 313 -11.54 15.06 -3.84
CA ALA A 313 -12.73 15.65 -4.44
C ALA A 313 -13.13 14.85 -5.71
N GLY A 314 -14.35 14.30 -5.71
CA GLY A 314 -14.80 13.39 -6.77
C GLY A 314 -14.32 11.94 -6.64
N GLY A 315 -13.85 11.51 -5.45
CA GLY A 315 -13.37 10.17 -5.20
C GLY A 315 -14.37 9.07 -5.57
N ALA A 316 -15.65 9.27 -5.30
CA ALA A 316 -16.72 8.33 -5.69
C ALA A 316 -16.84 8.18 -7.22
N ASP A 317 -16.72 9.28 -7.96
CA ASP A 317 -16.71 9.27 -9.44
C ASP A 317 -15.45 8.57 -9.97
N MET A 318 -14.30 8.81 -9.33
CA MET A 318 -13.04 8.17 -9.71
C MET A 318 -13.08 6.66 -9.41
N MET A 319 -13.61 6.24 -8.26
CA MET A 319 -13.81 4.83 -7.95
C MET A 319 -14.69 4.15 -8.98
N ARG A 320 -15.83 4.77 -9.34
CA ARG A 320 -16.71 4.25 -10.39
C ARG A 320 -15.98 4.13 -11.73
N LYS A 321 -15.26 5.17 -12.15
CA LYS A 321 -14.47 5.15 -13.39
C LYS A 321 -13.40 4.06 -13.37
N THR A 322 -12.78 3.83 -12.21
CA THR A 322 -11.76 2.79 -12.02
C THR A 322 -12.36 1.40 -12.21
N PHE A 323 -13.46 1.08 -11.53
CA PHE A 323 -14.17 -0.19 -11.72
C PHE A 323 -14.61 -0.38 -13.19
N ASP A 324 -15.25 0.62 -13.79
CA ASP A 324 -15.70 0.54 -15.19
C ASP A 324 -14.53 0.33 -16.16
N THR A 325 -13.36 0.93 -15.89
CA THR A 325 -12.16 0.74 -16.71
C THR A 325 -11.64 -0.69 -16.62
N HIS A 326 -11.54 -1.26 -15.42
CA HIS A 326 -11.11 -2.65 -15.23
C HIS A 326 -12.09 -3.64 -15.87
N GLU A 327 -13.39 -3.42 -15.68
CA GLU A 327 -14.43 -4.23 -16.29
C GLU A 327 -14.37 -4.19 -17.83
N SER A 328 -13.99 -3.05 -18.42
CA SER A 328 -13.82 -2.92 -19.87
C SER A 328 -12.68 -3.82 -20.41
N PHE A 329 -11.73 -4.18 -19.58
CA PHE A 329 -10.67 -5.17 -19.89
C PHE A 329 -11.07 -6.62 -19.55
N GLY A 330 -12.24 -6.83 -18.95
CA GLY A 330 -12.67 -8.15 -18.46
C GLY A 330 -12.01 -8.54 -17.14
N TRP A 331 -11.44 -7.59 -16.39
CA TRP A 331 -10.76 -7.85 -15.13
C TRP A 331 -11.71 -7.90 -13.95
N MET A 332 -11.38 -8.74 -12.98
CA MET A 332 -12.00 -8.75 -11.66
C MET A 332 -11.42 -7.61 -10.82
N THR A 333 -12.19 -7.06 -9.88
CA THR A 333 -11.71 -5.96 -9.03
C THR A 333 -12.27 -6.02 -7.64
N THR A 334 -11.41 -5.86 -6.62
CA THR A 334 -11.78 -5.63 -5.23
C THR A 334 -11.11 -4.37 -4.69
N MET A 335 -11.90 -3.51 -4.03
CA MET A 335 -11.35 -2.35 -3.33
C MET A 335 -10.81 -2.74 -1.95
N TRP A 336 -9.78 -2.09 -1.50
CA TRP A 336 -9.32 -2.11 -0.12
C TRP A 336 -9.86 -0.86 0.59
N SER A 337 -10.84 -0.95 1.50
CA SER A 337 -11.43 -2.13 2.06
C SER A 337 -12.93 -1.92 2.26
N TYR A 338 -13.68 -2.97 2.64
CA TYR A 338 -15.10 -2.80 2.98
C TYR A 338 -15.28 -1.93 4.23
N LYS A 339 -14.56 -2.22 5.34
CA LYS A 339 -14.71 -1.53 6.63
C LYS A 339 -13.39 -1.01 7.17
N VAL A 340 -13.36 0.24 7.56
CA VAL A 340 -12.26 0.89 8.30
C VAL A 340 -12.87 1.75 9.40
N ILE A 341 -12.31 1.73 10.60
CA ILE A 341 -12.80 2.48 11.76
C ILE A 341 -12.04 3.80 11.91
N SER A 342 -12.76 4.86 12.26
CA SER A 342 -12.21 6.17 12.63
C SER A 342 -12.40 6.41 14.13
N ILE A 343 -11.37 6.87 14.80
CA ILE A 343 -11.45 7.19 16.25
C ILE A 343 -12.46 8.30 16.51
N GLU A 344 -12.43 9.35 15.71
CA GLU A 344 -13.34 10.51 15.85
C GLU A 344 -14.76 10.19 15.36
N GLY A 345 -14.95 9.08 14.66
CA GLY A 345 -16.16 8.79 13.90
C GLY A 345 -16.21 9.58 12.59
N GLY A 346 -17.10 9.20 11.70
CA GLY A 346 -17.23 9.83 10.38
C GLY A 346 -16.23 9.33 9.34
N LEU A 347 -16.19 10.01 8.19
CA LEU A 347 -15.40 9.52 7.05
C LEU A 347 -13.89 9.74 7.21
N GLY A 348 -13.39 10.77 7.79
CA GLY A 348 -11.97 11.04 8.07
C GLY A 348 -10.99 9.92 7.64
N GLN A 349 -10.25 9.34 8.57
CA GLN A 349 -9.40 8.17 8.33
C GLN A 349 -10.20 6.95 7.84
N GLY A 350 -11.49 6.84 8.23
CA GLY A 350 -12.40 5.80 7.74
C GLY A 350 -12.79 5.93 6.27
N SER A 351 -12.38 6.99 5.56
CA SER A 351 -12.63 7.15 4.11
C SER A 351 -12.00 6.05 3.25
N TRP A 352 -11.06 5.29 3.80
CA TRP A 352 -10.56 4.05 3.20
C TRP A 352 -11.63 2.95 3.08
N GLY A 353 -12.66 3.00 3.91
CA GLY A 353 -13.75 2.02 3.94
C GLY A 353 -14.94 2.41 3.08
N ALA A 354 -15.61 1.42 2.49
CA ALA A 354 -16.97 1.60 1.98
C ALA A 354 -17.93 1.92 3.12
N VAL A 355 -17.64 1.42 4.33
CA VAL A 355 -18.32 1.77 5.58
C VAL A 355 -17.31 2.05 6.68
N THR A 356 -17.74 2.88 7.65
CA THR A 356 -17.02 3.16 8.88
C THR A 356 -18.01 3.26 10.06
N ASN A 357 -17.56 3.70 11.23
CA ASN A 357 -18.40 3.96 12.39
C ASN A 357 -19.00 5.38 12.35
N ALA A 358 -20.27 5.50 12.72
CA ALA A 358 -20.95 6.80 12.80
C ALA A 358 -20.54 7.60 14.07
N ASN A 359 -20.26 6.91 15.16
CA ASN A 359 -19.91 7.50 16.44
C ASN A 359 -18.43 7.28 16.77
N PRO A 360 -17.78 8.15 17.52
CA PRO A 360 -16.40 7.95 17.97
C PRO A 360 -16.19 6.59 18.65
N MET A 361 -15.02 5.99 18.42
CA MET A 361 -14.55 4.81 19.15
C MET A 361 -13.63 5.24 20.28
N LEU A 362 -13.73 4.60 21.43
CA LEU A 362 -12.76 4.79 22.51
C LEU A 362 -11.41 4.21 22.08
N LYS A 363 -10.34 4.94 22.36
CA LYS A 363 -9.00 4.39 22.28
C LYS A 363 -8.82 3.34 23.38
N ILE A 364 -8.06 2.30 23.11
CA ILE A 364 -7.77 1.26 24.06
C ILE A 364 -6.25 1.09 24.21
N ASN A 365 -5.80 0.94 25.46
CA ASN A 365 -4.44 0.53 25.76
C ASN A 365 -4.45 -0.94 26.13
N PHE A 366 -3.97 -1.81 25.24
CA PHE A 366 -3.95 -3.26 25.44
C PHE A 366 -2.99 -3.70 26.54
N GLU A 367 -2.00 -2.88 26.94
CA GLU A 367 -1.06 -3.19 28.02
C GLU A 367 -1.69 -3.02 29.41
N THR A 368 -2.66 -2.12 29.56
CA THR A 368 -3.21 -1.78 30.89
C THR A 368 -4.70 -2.09 31.03
N ALA A 369 -5.47 -2.15 29.95
CA ALA A 369 -6.91 -2.41 29.98
C ALA A 369 -7.22 -3.80 30.56
N SER A 370 -8.29 -3.93 31.35
CA SER A 370 -8.78 -5.23 31.81
C SER A 370 -9.27 -6.09 30.64
N ASN A 371 -9.31 -7.42 30.84
CA ASN A 371 -9.89 -8.34 29.85
C ASN A 371 -11.34 -7.97 29.48
N HIS A 372 -12.13 -7.57 30.48
CA HIS A 372 -13.51 -7.09 30.29
C HIS A 372 -13.56 -5.82 29.43
N SER A 373 -12.64 -4.86 29.66
CA SER A 373 -12.56 -3.65 28.82
C SER A 373 -12.20 -3.97 27.36
N ILE A 374 -11.26 -4.90 27.15
CA ILE A 374 -10.87 -5.37 25.81
C ILE A 374 -12.04 -6.09 25.13
N GLU A 375 -12.74 -6.95 25.86
CA GLU A 375 -13.94 -7.65 25.35
C GLU A 375 -15.02 -6.64 24.92
N ASN A 376 -15.31 -5.64 25.73
CA ASN A 376 -16.31 -4.60 25.42
C ASN A 376 -15.87 -3.77 24.21
N TYR A 377 -14.58 -3.46 24.10
CA TYR A 377 -14.04 -2.78 22.93
C TYR A 377 -14.29 -3.60 21.65
N PHE A 378 -13.98 -4.89 21.67
CA PHE A 378 -14.21 -5.78 20.53
C PHE A 378 -15.71 -5.96 20.20
N LYS A 379 -16.58 -6.07 21.22
CA LYS A 379 -18.05 -6.07 21.04
C LYS A 379 -18.57 -4.78 20.41
N GLY A 380 -17.89 -3.66 20.68
CA GLY A 380 -18.20 -2.36 20.12
C GLY A 380 -18.23 -2.36 18.59
N PHE A 381 -17.39 -3.13 17.92
CA PHE A 381 -17.41 -3.23 16.45
C PHE A 381 -18.72 -3.79 15.88
N GLY A 382 -19.33 -4.72 16.60
CA GLY A 382 -20.62 -5.33 16.21
C GLY A 382 -21.82 -4.48 16.56
N SER A 383 -21.79 -3.74 17.67
CA SER A 383 -22.89 -2.90 18.13
C SER A 383 -22.92 -1.51 17.52
N GLN A 384 -21.84 -1.06 16.90
CA GLN A 384 -21.72 0.26 16.26
C GLN A 384 -22.74 0.46 15.15
N LYS A 385 -23.27 1.68 15.06
CA LYS A 385 -23.99 2.15 13.89
C LYS A 385 -22.99 2.37 12.76
N LEU A 386 -23.20 1.69 11.64
CA LEU A 386 -22.38 1.89 10.45
C LEU A 386 -22.70 3.23 9.79
N LEU A 387 -21.66 3.96 9.42
CA LEU A 387 -21.72 5.09 8.51
C LEU A 387 -21.31 4.60 7.13
N VAL A 388 -22.24 4.65 6.19
CA VAL A 388 -22.01 4.25 4.81
C VAL A 388 -21.48 5.43 4.02
N ASN A 389 -20.44 5.24 3.24
CA ASN A 389 -20.00 6.21 2.25
C ASN A 389 -21.07 6.33 1.14
N LYS A 390 -22.04 7.20 1.35
CA LYS A 390 -23.21 7.34 0.46
C LYS A 390 -22.86 7.77 -0.95
N PRO A 391 -21.95 8.73 -1.18
CA PRO A 391 -21.50 9.05 -2.54
C PRO A 391 -20.93 7.83 -3.26
N LEU A 392 -20.09 7.05 -2.58
CA LEU A 392 -19.50 5.81 -3.12
C LEU A 392 -20.57 4.76 -3.40
N GLN A 393 -21.51 4.55 -2.45
CA GLN A 393 -22.63 3.62 -2.63
C GLN A 393 -23.49 3.99 -3.83
N LEU A 394 -23.80 5.26 -4.01
CA LEU A 394 -24.58 5.75 -5.16
C LEU A 394 -23.82 5.52 -6.48
N ALA A 395 -22.53 5.85 -6.50
CA ALA A 395 -21.71 5.71 -7.71
C ALA A 395 -21.55 4.24 -8.14
N LEU A 396 -21.27 3.33 -7.21
CA LEU A 396 -21.05 1.92 -7.51
C LEU A 396 -22.35 1.12 -7.62
N GLY A 397 -23.32 1.40 -6.75
CA GLY A 397 -24.57 0.66 -6.63
C GLY A 397 -25.59 0.94 -7.75
N ASN A 398 -25.49 2.08 -8.40
CA ASN A 398 -26.39 2.43 -9.50
C ASN A 398 -25.77 2.09 -10.87
N PRO A 399 -26.27 1.06 -11.58
CA PRO A 399 -25.74 0.72 -12.92
C PRO A 399 -25.83 1.84 -13.95
N LYS A 400 -26.77 2.78 -13.75
CA LYS A 400 -26.99 3.93 -14.65
C LYS A 400 -26.24 5.20 -14.19
N TYR A 401 -25.37 5.10 -13.17
CA TYR A 401 -24.61 6.23 -12.69
C TYR A 401 -23.72 6.80 -13.78
N LYS A 402 -23.76 8.13 -13.94
CA LYS A 402 -22.91 8.83 -14.91
C LYS A 402 -21.77 9.51 -14.16
N VAL A 403 -20.56 9.07 -14.41
CA VAL A 403 -19.33 9.69 -13.87
C VAL A 403 -19.29 11.16 -14.31
N LYS A 404 -19.09 12.05 -13.36
CA LYS A 404 -18.94 13.49 -13.62
C LYS A 404 -17.60 13.76 -14.33
N LYS A 405 -17.57 14.86 -15.10
CA LYS A 405 -16.33 15.31 -15.72
C LYS A 405 -15.34 15.75 -14.63
N PHE A 406 -14.14 15.17 -14.66
CA PHE A 406 -13.08 15.58 -13.74
C PHE A 406 -12.49 16.92 -14.14
N VAL A 407 -12.29 17.80 -13.16
CA VAL A 407 -11.51 19.01 -13.32
C VAL A 407 -10.07 18.66 -12.98
N VAL A 408 -9.21 18.68 -13.98
CA VAL A 408 -7.76 18.51 -13.80
C VAL A 408 -7.13 19.89 -13.87
N PRO A 409 -6.52 20.40 -12.81
CA PRO A 409 -5.77 21.65 -12.89
C PRO A 409 -4.74 21.59 -14.02
N PRO A 410 -4.53 22.68 -14.78
CA PRO A 410 -3.47 22.69 -15.78
C PRO A 410 -2.12 22.48 -15.11
N VAL A 411 -1.24 21.72 -15.77
CA VAL A 411 0.16 21.59 -15.30
C VAL A 411 0.78 22.97 -15.37
N ARG A 412 1.40 23.42 -14.26
CA ARG A 412 2.23 24.63 -14.28
C ARG A 412 3.30 24.47 -15.35
N THR A 413 3.31 25.35 -16.32
CA THR A 413 4.34 25.43 -17.35
C THR A 413 5.29 26.55 -16.96
N ILE A 414 6.53 26.21 -16.72
CA ILE A 414 7.61 27.15 -16.43
C ILE A 414 8.52 27.18 -17.64
N ALA A 415 8.96 28.39 -18.05
CA ALA A 415 9.95 28.50 -19.11
C ALA A 415 11.22 27.75 -18.72
N PRO A 416 11.75 26.87 -19.58
CA PRO A 416 12.95 26.13 -19.25
C PRO A 416 14.12 27.09 -19.06
N GLN A 417 14.72 27.09 -17.88
CA GLN A 417 16.00 27.72 -17.60
C GLN A 417 16.91 26.64 -17.03
N ASP A 418 18.04 26.40 -17.67
CA ASP A 418 18.89 25.26 -17.38
C ASP A 418 20.21 25.66 -16.69
N SER A 419 20.41 26.96 -16.37
CA SER A 419 21.59 27.45 -15.64
C SER A 419 21.40 28.83 -15.01
N ILE A 420 22.11 29.08 -13.95
CA ILE A 420 22.37 30.40 -13.36
C ILE A 420 23.83 30.52 -12.93
N SER A 421 24.55 31.58 -13.34
CA SER A 421 25.88 31.95 -12.81
C SER A 421 26.83 30.76 -12.58
N GLY A 422 27.01 29.89 -13.55
CA GLY A 422 27.89 28.70 -13.46
C GLY A 422 27.31 27.50 -12.73
N TRP A 423 26.03 27.47 -12.41
CA TRP A 423 25.29 26.33 -11.93
C TRP A 423 24.45 25.71 -13.07
N THR A 424 24.46 24.42 -13.17
CA THR A 424 23.71 23.65 -14.19
C THR A 424 22.50 22.97 -13.56
N VAL A 425 21.38 22.93 -14.29
CA VAL A 425 20.17 22.20 -13.85
C VAL A 425 20.02 20.90 -14.64
N THR A 426 19.71 19.83 -13.93
CA THR A 426 19.42 18.52 -14.51
C THR A 426 18.17 17.92 -13.89
N ASP A 427 17.29 17.35 -14.71
CA ASP A 427 16.20 16.50 -14.24
C ASP A 427 16.72 15.06 -14.14
N ILE A 428 16.76 14.50 -12.93
CA ILE A 428 17.22 13.15 -12.63
C ILE A 428 16.02 12.20 -12.74
N GLY A 429 16.25 11.00 -13.25
CA GLY A 429 15.21 9.99 -13.37
C GLY A 429 14.24 10.26 -14.52
N GLY A 430 12.96 9.99 -14.29
CA GLY A 430 11.87 10.21 -15.25
C GLY A 430 10.98 11.41 -14.90
N SER A 431 11.50 12.35 -14.10
CA SER A 431 10.72 13.45 -13.56
C SER A 431 10.09 14.34 -14.64
N LEU A 432 8.95 14.93 -14.29
CA LEU A 432 8.34 15.98 -15.10
C LEU A 432 9.38 17.10 -15.27
N ARG A 433 9.63 17.52 -16.51
CA ARG A 433 10.58 18.60 -16.80
C ARG A 433 10.21 19.84 -15.99
N GLY A 434 11.09 20.21 -15.08
CA GLY A 434 10.94 21.37 -14.23
C GLY A 434 11.35 22.67 -14.92
N GLY A 435 11.46 23.73 -14.12
CA GLY A 435 11.90 25.05 -14.56
C GLY A 435 12.68 25.75 -13.45
N MET A 436 13.12 26.97 -13.73
CA MET A 436 13.75 27.84 -12.76
C MET A 436 13.43 29.29 -13.11
N GLU A 437 13.27 30.13 -12.10
CA GLU A 437 13.13 31.57 -12.24
C GLU A 437 14.16 32.27 -11.36
N GLY A 438 14.97 33.13 -11.93
CA GLY A 438 16.01 33.86 -11.19
C GLY A 438 17.21 34.18 -12.06
N LYS A 439 17.99 35.21 -11.63
CA LYS A 439 19.15 35.69 -12.40
C LYS A 439 20.48 35.32 -11.74
N SER A 440 20.48 34.94 -10.46
CA SER A 440 21.68 34.63 -9.72
C SER A 440 21.43 33.67 -8.56
N ALA A 441 22.50 33.12 -8.01
CA ALA A 441 22.48 32.27 -6.83
C ALA A 441 22.12 33.01 -5.52
N SER A 442 21.97 34.33 -5.55
CA SER A 442 21.55 35.11 -4.38
C SER A 442 20.07 34.96 -4.06
N GLN A 443 19.25 34.78 -5.09
CA GLN A 443 17.83 34.41 -4.93
C GLN A 443 17.29 33.83 -6.25
N PHE A 444 16.61 32.67 -6.15
CA PHE A 444 15.96 32.01 -7.27
C PHE A 444 14.85 31.06 -6.81
N ASP A 445 13.94 30.76 -7.72
CA ASP A 445 12.92 29.74 -7.57
C ASP A 445 13.28 28.54 -8.43
N LEU A 446 13.31 27.35 -7.82
CA LEU A 446 13.51 26.09 -8.51
C LEU A 446 12.18 25.32 -8.51
N PHE A 447 11.72 24.92 -9.69
CA PHE A 447 10.48 24.16 -9.87
C PHE A 447 10.82 22.73 -10.25
N GLY A 448 10.54 21.78 -9.37
CA GLY A 448 10.87 20.38 -9.58
C GLY A 448 9.66 19.47 -9.46
N GLY A 449 9.56 18.53 -10.39
CA GLY A 449 8.69 17.36 -10.30
C GLY A 449 9.45 16.18 -9.68
N GLY A 450 8.82 15.01 -9.75
CA GLY A 450 9.44 13.75 -9.38
C GLY A 450 8.68 13.00 -8.32
N SER A 451 8.88 11.67 -8.31
CA SER A 451 8.15 10.77 -7.41
C SER A 451 8.80 10.69 -6.04
N ASP A 452 10.12 10.49 -5.97
CA ASP A 452 10.85 10.48 -4.69
C ASP A 452 12.39 10.46 -4.84
N ILE A 453 13.08 10.73 -3.70
CA ILE A 453 14.49 10.46 -3.41
C ILE A 453 14.52 9.60 -2.14
N TRP A 454 14.13 8.34 -2.22
CA TRP A 454 14.02 7.47 -1.03
C TRP A 454 14.30 5.99 -1.29
N SER A 455 13.94 5.45 -2.41
CA SER A 455 14.18 4.05 -2.76
C SER A 455 15.51 3.87 -3.53
N ARG A 456 15.58 2.90 -4.42
CA ARG A 456 16.81 2.56 -5.17
C ARG A 456 17.11 3.48 -6.34
N ARG A 457 16.14 4.30 -6.75
CA ARG A 457 16.24 5.27 -7.84
C ARG A 457 15.64 6.59 -7.43
N ASP A 458 16.26 7.68 -7.90
CA ASP A 458 15.84 9.04 -7.62
C ASP A 458 15.11 9.65 -8.82
N ASP A 459 14.17 10.55 -8.52
CA ASP A 459 13.35 11.21 -9.53
C ASP A 459 13.05 12.65 -9.06
N PHE A 460 13.86 13.65 -9.51
CA PHE A 460 13.81 15.03 -9.02
C PHE A 460 14.57 16.01 -9.93
N ARG A 461 14.46 17.33 -9.65
CA ARG A 461 15.24 18.39 -10.28
C ARG A 461 16.41 18.83 -9.41
N PHE A 462 17.60 18.95 -10.02
CA PHE A 462 18.88 19.21 -9.36
C PHE A 462 19.59 20.40 -9.99
N LEU A 463 19.83 21.47 -9.21
CA LEU A 463 20.72 22.59 -9.57
C LEU A 463 22.08 22.35 -8.93
N HIS A 464 23.14 22.14 -9.71
CA HIS A 464 24.40 21.62 -9.22
C HIS A 464 25.65 22.22 -9.89
N ARG A 465 26.78 22.01 -9.24
CA ARG A 465 28.13 22.18 -9.76
C ARG A 465 29.00 21.01 -9.35
N ASN A 466 30.11 20.82 -10.06
CA ASN A 466 31.12 19.85 -9.66
C ASN A 466 31.92 20.36 -8.46
N LEU A 467 32.24 19.47 -7.53
CA LEU A 467 33.14 19.66 -6.41
C LEU A 467 34.15 18.52 -6.42
N SER A 468 35.45 18.87 -6.47
CA SER A 468 36.57 17.92 -6.33
C SER A 468 37.20 18.13 -4.94
N GLY A 469 37.33 17.04 -4.18
CA GLY A 469 37.94 17.10 -2.84
C GLY A 469 37.03 17.75 -1.77
N ASP A 470 37.70 18.47 -0.87
CA ASP A 470 37.07 19.15 0.26
C ASP A 470 36.33 20.42 -0.18
N GLY A 471 35.30 20.81 0.56
CA GLY A 471 34.52 22.00 0.27
C GLY A 471 33.27 22.14 1.13
N THR A 472 32.65 23.32 1.05
CA THR A 472 31.44 23.65 1.81
C THR A 472 30.36 24.20 0.89
N ILE A 473 29.15 23.68 1.01
CA ILE A 473 27.93 24.20 0.36
C ILE A 473 26.98 24.77 1.41
N VAL A 474 26.47 25.97 1.13
CA VAL A 474 25.51 26.67 2.00
C VAL A 474 24.33 27.16 1.16
N VAL A 475 23.12 27.08 1.71
CA VAL A 475 21.92 27.67 1.09
C VAL A 475 20.87 27.98 2.16
N THR A 476 20.07 29.00 1.91
CA THR A 476 18.88 29.32 2.71
C THR A 476 17.62 28.96 1.95
N VAL A 477 16.77 28.14 2.56
CA VAL A 477 15.42 27.81 2.05
C VAL A 477 14.43 28.81 2.62
N GLN A 478 13.79 29.57 1.75
CA GLN A 478 12.77 30.57 2.11
C GLN A 478 11.36 29.95 2.14
N SER A 479 11.02 29.15 1.15
CA SER A 479 9.73 28.49 1.10
C SER A 479 9.80 27.17 0.33
N VAL A 480 8.94 26.25 0.72
CA VAL A 480 8.68 24.98 0.04
C VAL A 480 7.18 24.90 -0.18
N GLU A 481 6.75 24.87 -1.44
CA GLU A 481 5.34 24.72 -1.78
C GLU A 481 4.86 23.32 -1.39
N ALA A 482 3.80 23.24 -0.59
CA ALA A 482 3.26 21.97 -0.09
C ALA A 482 2.38 21.29 -1.15
N ILE A 483 3.00 20.71 -2.19
CA ILE A 483 2.29 19.83 -3.13
C ILE A 483 1.99 18.49 -2.45
N ASP A 484 2.91 18.05 -1.59
CA ASP A 484 2.82 16.86 -0.76
C ASP A 484 3.53 17.12 0.58
N SER A 485 3.19 16.37 1.63
CA SER A 485 3.89 16.47 2.93
C SER A 485 5.38 16.10 2.84
N TYR A 486 5.74 15.25 1.87
CA TYR A 486 7.11 14.83 1.59
C TYR A 486 7.74 15.56 0.39
N THR A 487 7.17 16.67 -0.08
CA THR A 487 7.84 17.59 -1.00
C THR A 487 9.21 17.94 -0.42
N LYS A 488 10.30 17.80 -1.20
CA LYS A 488 11.67 17.97 -0.70
C LYS A 488 12.35 19.15 -1.36
N SER A 489 13.07 19.87 -0.51
CA SER A 489 14.04 20.92 -0.87
C SER A 489 15.35 20.63 -0.14
N GLY A 490 16.41 21.40 -0.36
CA GLY A 490 17.62 21.35 0.46
C GLY A 490 18.89 21.01 -0.33
N ILE A 491 19.93 20.55 0.37
CA ILE A 491 21.27 20.30 -0.20
C ILE A 491 21.44 18.82 -0.52
N MET A 492 22.03 18.54 -1.70
CA MET A 492 22.49 17.20 -2.05
C MET A 492 23.94 17.24 -2.52
N ILE A 493 24.73 16.25 -2.10
CA ILE A 493 26.05 15.93 -2.66
C ILE A 493 25.97 14.48 -3.17
N ARG A 494 26.30 14.24 -4.46
CA ARG A 494 26.08 12.92 -5.08
C ARG A 494 27.19 12.53 -6.07
N ASP A 495 27.36 11.22 -6.21
CA ASP A 495 28.28 10.57 -7.14
C ASP A 495 27.68 10.52 -8.56
N GLY A 496 27.78 11.64 -9.29
CA GLY A 496 27.26 11.76 -10.65
C GLY A 496 25.74 11.99 -10.73
N LEU A 497 25.20 11.84 -11.96
CA LEU A 497 23.82 12.19 -12.31
C LEU A 497 22.92 10.97 -12.58
N ALA A 498 23.43 9.75 -12.43
CA ALA A 498 22.64 8.54 -12.58
C ALA A 498 21.56 8.44 -11.48
N PRO A 499 20.33 8.01 -11.79
CA PRO A 499 19.26 7.94 -10.78
C PRO A 499 19.61 7.06 -9.56
N GLU A 500 20.45 6.06 -9.75
CA GLU A 500 20.87 5.10 -8.71
C GLU A 500 22.10 5.56 -7.90
N ALA A 501 22.66 6.75 -8.18
CA ALA A 501 23.93 7.21 -7.61
C ALA A 501 23.91 7.27 -6.08
N LYS A 502 25.11 7.12 -5.47
CA LYS A 502 25.34 7.41 -4.05
C LYS A 502 25.09 8.89 -3.76
N PHE A 503 24.58 9.21 -2.59
CA PHE A 503 24.36 10.61 -2.18
C PHE A 503 24.26 10.80 -0.67
N LEU A 504 24.52 12.03 -0.24
CA LEU A 504 24.03 12.63 0.99
C LEU A 504 22.97 13.68 0.62
N LEU A 505 21.79 13.61 1.21
CA LEU A 505 20.70 14.58 1.09
C LEU A 505 20.38 15.17 2.46
N VAL A 506 20.32 16.49 2.55
CA VAL A 506 19.77 17.22 3.69
C VAL A 506 18.52 17.94 3.20
N SER A 507 17.37 17.34 3.42
CA SER A 507 16.09 17.85 2.93
C SER A 507 15.35 18.69 3.97
N ILE A 508 14.55 19.66 3.50
CA ILE A 508 13.55 20.39 4.27
C ILE A 508 12.19 20.12 3.65
N PHE A 509 11.25 19.65 4.46
CA PHE A 509 9.86 19.44 4.08
C PHE A 509 9.01 20.72 4.23
N PRO A 510 7.80 20.80 3.67
CA PRO A 510 6.89 21.93 3.88
C PRO A 510 6.57 22.22 5.35
N SER A 511 6.61 21.19 6.21
CA SER A 511 6.45 21.32 7.67
C SER A 511 7.58 22.10 8.36
N GLY A 512 8.71 22.35 7.66
CA GLY A 512 9.94 22.87 8.22
C GLY A 512 10.82 21.83 8.91
N GLU A 513 10.46 20.55 8.87
CA GLU A 513 11.33 19.48 9.34
C GLU A 513 12.54 19.33 8.43
N ILE A 514 13.73 19.26 9.03
CA ILE A 514 15.00 18.92 8.37
C ILE A 514 15.23 17.42 8.55
N ASN A 515 15.58 16.73 7.47
CA ASN A 515 15.88 15.30 7.47
C ASN A 515 17.21 15.04 6.75
N VAL A 516 18.08 14.22 7.35
CA VAL A 516 19.33 13.74 6.73
C VAL A 516 19.09 12.33 6.19
N ALA A 517 19.42 12.12 4.92
CA ALA A 517 19.25 10.82 4.26
C ALA A 517 20.47 10.51 3.39
N ARG A 518 20.82 9.23 3.22
CA ARG A 518 21.99 8.84 2.41
C ARG A 518 21.79 7.50 1.71
N ARG A 519 22.38 7.38 0.52
CA ARG A 519 22.58 6.11 -0.19
C ARG A 519 24.10 5.88 -0.30
N GLU A 520 24.60 4.91 0.44
CA GLU A 520 26.04 4.63 0.55
C GLU A 520 26.57 3.75 -0.59
N GLN A 521 25.71 2.98 -1.23
CA GLN A 521 26.00 2.17 -2.41
C GLN A 521 24.99 2.48 -3.52
N ALA A 522 25.48 2.57 -4.75
CA ALA A 522 24.60 2.82 -5.90
C ALA A 522 23.55 1.69 -6.06
N GLY A 523 22.28 2.07 -6.26
CA GLY A 523 21.19 1.12 -6.44
C GLY A 523 20.67 0.45 -5.16
N GLU A 524 21.19 0.82 -3.98
CA GLU A 524 20.65 0.39 -2.69
C GLU A 524 19.52 1.31 -2.20
N ASP A 525 18.78 0.84 -1.21
CA ASP A 525 17.77 1.63 -0.54
C ASP A 525 18.40 2.74 0.31
N VAL A 526 17.68 3.85 0.42
CA VAL A 526 18.13 5.02 1.20
C VAL A 526 18.03 4.73 2.69
N LYS A 527 19.04 5.15 3.46
CA LYS A 527 19.05 5.12 4.92
C LYS A 527 18.67 6.50 5.44
N GLY A 528 17.61 6.57 6.26
CA GLY A 528 17.29 7.77 7.04
C GLY A 528 18.30 7.98 8.16
N GLY A 529 18.50 9.24 8.53
CA GLY A 529 19.38 9.67 9.59
C GLY A 529 18.69 10.64 10.55
N GLU A 530 19.44 11.63 11.02
CA GLU A 530 19.00 12.62 12.00
C GLU A 530 17.90 13.52 11.43
N THR A 531 16.96 13.92 12.30
CA THR A 531 15.89 14.86 11.98
C THR A 531 15.85 16.02 12.96
N LYS A 532 15.33 17.16 12.52
CA LYS A 532 15.13 18.33 13.38
C LYS A 532 13.89 19.10 12.96
N GLN A 533 12.95 19.24 13.86
CA GLN A 533 11.80 20.12 13.63
C GLN A 533 12.20 21.57 13.75
N THR A 534 11.94 22.34 12.69
CA THR A 534 12.12 23.80 12.61
C THR A 534 10.88 24.43 11.96
N LYS A 535 10.96 25.70 11.57
CA LYS A 535 9.86 26.40 10.87
C LYS A 535 10.41 27.25 9.71
N LEU A 536 9.76 27.16 8.56
CA LEU A 536 9.95 28.11 7.46
C LEU A 536 9.29 29.46 7.80
N PRO A 537 9.78 30.55 7.25
CA PRO A 537 10.88 30.72 6.30
C PRO A 537 12.27 30.86 6.94
N GLY A 538 13.31 30.78 6.10
CA GLY A 538 14.66 31.23 6.50
C GLY A 538 15.48 30.14 7.19
N ILE A 539 15.33 28.87 6.83
CA ILE A 539 16.22 27.81 7.29
C ILE A 539 17.46 27.77 6.42
N THR A 540 18.62 27.94 7.02
CA THR A 540 19.93 27.85 6.33
C THR A 540 20.58 26.52 6.64
N LEU A 541 20.91 25.77 5.59
CA LEU A 541 21.68 24.54 5.65
C LEU A 541 23.15 24.79 5.26
N ARG A 542 24.05 24.05 5.89
CA ARG A 542 25.47 23.98 5.54
C ARG A 542 25.92 22.52 5.56
N VAL A 543 26.51 22.06 4.48
CA VAL A 543 27.18 20.76 4.41
C VAL A 543 28.65 21.00 4.11
N THR A 544 29.53 20.52 4.98
CA THR A 544 30.99 20.61 4.84
C THR A 544 31.58 19.23 4.67
N ARG A 545 32.35 19.06 3.61
CA ARG A 545 33.18 17.90 3.32
C ARG A 545 34.61 18.27 3.63
N LYS A 546 35.23 17.60 4.62
CA LYS A 546 36.59 17.94 5.04
C LYS A 546 37.33 16.75 5.64
N ARG A 547 38.50 16.42 5.09
CA ARG A 547 39.41 15.38 5.61
C ARG A 547 38.70 14.06 5.90
N GLY A 548 37.92 13.55 4.92
CA GLY A 548 37.20 12.29 5.03
C GLY A 548 35.97 12.31 5.96
N THR A 549 35.46 13.50 6.29
CA THR A 549 34.28 13.69 7.15
C THR A 549 33.27 14.60 6.46
N LEU A 550 32.01 14.22 6.52
CA LEU A 550 30.85 15.02 6.15
C LEU A 550 30.17 15.55 7.41
N THR A 551 29.94 16.85 7.47
CA THR A 551 29.21 17.50 8.57
C THR A 551 28.02 18.26 8.04
N VAL A 552 26.91 18.17 8.76
CA VAL A 552 25.64 18.84 8.45
C VAL A 552 25.32 19.80 9.58
N ASP A 553 25.20 21.08 9.25
CA ASP A 553 24.78 22.12 10.17
C ASP A 553 23.53 22.83 9.65
N TYR A 554 22.74 23.39 10.56
CA TYR A 554 21.61 24.24 10.23
C TYR A 554 21.50 25.44 11.14
N LYS A 555 20.81 26.48 10.69
CA LYS A 555 20.36 27.60 11.52
C LYS A 555 19.03 28.16 11.04
N THR A 556 18.32 28.87 11.92
CA THR A 556 17.07 29.57 11.62
C THR A 556 17.28 31.08 11.81
N GLY A 557 16.89 31.88 10.83
CA GLY A 557 17.05 33.32 10.89
C GLY A 557 18.48 33.74 11.17
N ASN A 558 18.70 34.51 12.26
CA ASN A 558 20.01 35.04 12.69
C ASN A 558 20.72 34.17 13.74
N ASP A 559 20.20 32.96 14.04
CA ASP A 559 20.82 32.06 15.01
C ASP A 559 22.22 31.62 14.55
N GLU A 560 23.05 31.15 15.50
CA GLU A 560 24.31 30.48 15.19
C GLU A 560 24.04 29.09 14.57
N PHE A 561 25.00 28.57 13.81
CA PHE A 561 24.91 27.24 13.27
C PHE A 561 24.95 26.15 14.36
N ALA A 562 23.96 25.28 14.37
CA ALA A 562 23.93 24.08 15.21
C ALA A 562 24.27 22.85 14.38
N ARG A 563 25.05 21.93 14.94
CA ARG A 563 25.37 20.64 14.33
C ARG A 563 24.15 19.75 14.34
N LEU A 564 23.77 19.20 13.18
CA LEU A 564 22.73 18.20 13.04
C LEU A 564 23.32 16.78 12.91
N ALA A 565 24.34 16.60 12.05
CA ALA A 565 24.95 15.30 11.83
C ALA A 565 26.46 15.39 11.55
N THR A 566 27.18 14.31 11.85
CA THR A 566 28.58 14.09 11.46
C THR A 566 28.74 12.62 11.06
N MET A 567 29.38 12.36 9.92
CA MET A 567 29.60 11.00 9.42
C MET A 567 30.91 10.91 8.62
N ALA A 568 31.43 9.69 8.48
CA ALA A 568 32.53 9.44 7.56
C ALA A 568 32.10 9.74 6.12
N ASP A 569 33.01 10.30 5.33
CA ASP A 569 32.77 10.53 3.91
C ASP A 569 32.82 9.20 3.14
N PHE A 570 31.72 8.85 2.49
CA PHE A 570 31.56 7.63 1.68
C PHE A 570 31.50 7.93 0.17
N LEU A 571 31.61 9.22 -0.20
CA LEU A 571 31.51 9.68 -1.58
C LEU A 571 32.89 9.67 -2.25
N PRO A 572 32.96 9.58 -3.59
CA PRO A 572 34.22 9.70 -4.32
C PRO A 572 34.78 11.12 -4.26
N ASN A 573 36.02 11.30 -4.74
CA ASN A 573 36.69 12.61 -4.75
C ASN A 573 35.89 13.66 -5.54
N ASP A 574 35.41 13.27 -6.72
CA ASP A 574 34.67 14.15 -7.63
C ASP A 574 33.16 13.88 -7.49
N VAL A 575 32.42 14.91 -7.15
CA VAL A 575 30.97 14.84 -6.87
C VAL A 575 30.22 16.01 -7.50
N ASN A 576 28.90 15.86 -7.62
CA ASN A 576 28.00 16.97 -7.90
C ASN A 576 27.39 17.46 -6.58
N ALA A 577 27.58 18.72 -6.25
CA ALA A 577 27.02 19.38 -5.07
C ALA A 577 26.01 20.46 -5.48
N GLY A 578 24.87 20.52 -4.83
CA GLY A 578 23.82 21.44 -5.24
C GLY A 578 22.56 21.39 -4.39
N VAL A 579 21.46 21.92 -4.95
CA VAL A 579 20.15 21.97 -4.31
C VAL A 579 19.08 21.26 -5.12
N VAL A 580 18.09 20.70 -4.43
CA VAL A 580 17.05 19.85 -5.01
C VAL A 580 15.67 20.50 -4.97
N ALA A 581 14.82 20.21 -5.92
CA ALA A 581 13.37 20.42 -5.85
C ALA A 581 12.65 19.14 -6.31
N LEU A 582 11.77 18.66 -5.45
CA LEU A 582 10.99 17.45 -5.67
C LEU A 582 9.57 17.67 -5.16
N SER A 583 8.57 17.50 -6.02
CA SER A 583 7.17 17.65 -5.65
C SER A 583 6.60 16.49 -4.82
N HIS A 584 7.26 15.35 -4.83
CA HIS A 584 6.72 14.06 -4.36
C HIS A 584 5.41 13.69 -5.09
N ASN A 585 5.24 14.23 -6.30
CA ASN A 585 4.10 14.04 -7.18
C ASN A 585 4.59 14.08 -8.63
N GLY A 586 4.72 12.93 -9.30
CA GLY A 586 5.21 12.84 -10.67
C GLY A 586 4.36 13.59 -11.73
N ALA A 587 3.24 14.20 -11.35
CA ALA A 587 2.33 14.90 -12.22
C ALA A 587 2.35 16.44 -12.04
N GLU A 588 3.05 16.96 -11.03
CA GLU A 588 3.04 18.38 -10.66
C GLU A 588 4.45 18.89 -10.33
N LEU A 589 4.65 20.20 -10.49
CA LEU A 589 5.90 20.88 -10.12
C LEU A 589 5.70 21.59 -8.78
N ALA A 590 6.58 21.33 -7.81
CA ALA A 590 6.69 22.12 -6.59
C ALA A 590 7.65 23.29 -6.77
N LYS A 591 7.27 24.45 -6.26
CA LYS A 591 8.13 25.63 -6.18
C LYS A 591 8.93 25.62 -4.89
N VAL A 592 10.24 25.76 -4.99
CA VAL A 592 11.14 26.00 -3.86
C VAL A 592 11.87 27.32 -4.05
N THR A 593 11.77 28.22 -3.09
CA THR A 593 12.50 29.50 -3.12
C THR A 593 13.78 29.40 -2.30
N TYR A 594 14.92 29.59 -2.96
CA TYR A 594 16.27 29.57 -2.39
C TYR A 594 16.89 30.94 -2.34
N LYS A 595 17.77 31.18 -1.33
CA LYS A 595 18.63 32.33 -1.21
C LYS A 595 20.05 31.92 -0.84
N TYR A 596 21.00 32.74 -1.25
CA TYR A 596 22.42 32.66 -0.83
C TYR A 596 23.05 31.28 -1.07
N LEU A 597 22.82 30.69 -2.26
CA LEU A 597 23.48 29.44 -2.63
C LEU A 597 24.97 29.71 -2.91
N LEU A 598 25.83 29.08 -2.13
CA LEU A 598 27.29 29.20 -2.22
C LEU A 598 27.93 27.81 -2.16
N LEU A 599 28.85 27.54 -3.07
CA LEU A 599 29.77 26.40 -3.01
C LEU A 599 31.20 26.92 -2.99
N THR A 600 31.93 26.61 -1.92
CA THR A 600 33.34 27.03 -1.70
C THR A 600 34.20 25.77 -1.66
N PRO A 601 34.97 25.43 -2.71
CA PRO A 601 36.03 24.43 -2.63
C PRO A 601 37.09 24.86 -1.60
N GLU A 602 37.63 23.90 -0.84
CA GLU A 602 38.77 24.10 0.03
C GLU A 602 40.02 23.53 -0.67
N SER A 603 41.11 24.29 -0.64
CA SER A 603 42.40 23.91 -1.23
C SER A 603 43.17 22.92 -0.33
#